data_f42697bc7501b7f933822a33187a0478
#
_entry.id   f42697bc7501b7f933822a33187a0478
#
_cell.length_a   1.000
_cell.length_b   1.000
_cell.length_c   1.000
_cell.angle_alpha   90.00
_cell.angle_beta   90.00
_cell.angle_gamma   90.00
#
_symmetry.space_group_name_H-M   'P 1'
#
loop_
_entity.id
_entity.type
_entity.pdbx_description
1 polymer ?
#
loop_
_entity_poly.entity_id
_entity_poly.type
_entity_poly.pdbx_seq_one_letter_code
_entity_poly.pdbx_strand_id
1 'polypeptide(L)'
;GSVITVDDMKSALAKIDYTLKARDIVLIRTGASDYNDEDRYLTDHVGMSAEATRWLIEQDCLVTGTDAPTYDAPVWAMFKTKSIWPAHKVMMSEPYWHIENLTNLGDLPPHGFKLSVFPIKWVGTTGAPVRAVGIIDV
;
A
#
# COMPACT_ATOMS: atom_id res chain seq x y z
N GLY A 1 -13.40 1.35 -9.65
CA GLY A 1 -12.16 2.08 -9.63
C GLY A 1 -12.18 3.26 -8.67
N SER A 2 -12.59 3.05 -7.43
CA SER A 2 -12.42 4.04 -6.37
C SER A 2 -10.95 4.07 -5.90
N VAL A 3 -10.56 5.17 -5.29
CA VAL A 3 -9.25 5.32 -4.65
C VAL A 3 -9.43 5.60 -3.16
N ILE A 4 -8.46 5.19 -2.38
CA ILE A 4 -8.37 5.47 -0.95
C ILE A 4 -7.93 6.92 -0.78
N THR A 5 -8.75 7.68 -0.07
CA THR A 5 -8.54 9.10 0.22
C THR A 5 -7.86 9.30 1.58
N VAL A 6 -7.45 10.53 1.88
CA VAL A 6 -6.95 10.91 3.22
C VAL A 6 -8.00 10.67 4.30
N ASP A 7 -9.28 10.93 4.00
CA ASP A 7 -10.37 10.73 4.97
C ASP A 7 -10.62 9.23 5.24
N ASP A 8 -10.46 8.38 4.22
CA ASP A 8 -10.50 6.93 4.41
C ASP A 8 -9.39 6.46 5.33
N MET A 9 -8.15 6.96 5.13
CA MET A 9 -7.00 6.64 5.98
C MET A 9 -7.22 7.08 7.43
N LYS A 10 -7.69 8.31 7.65
CA LYS A 10 -8.02 8.82 8.99
C LYS A 10 -9.13 8.00 9.65
N SER A 11 -10.15 7.63 8.88
CA SER A 11 -11.26 6.81 9.37
C SER A 11 -10.79 5.39 9.75
N ALA A 12 -9.87 4.80 8.97
CA ALA A 12 -9.29 3.51 9.27
C ALA A 12 -8.44 3.55 10.55
N LEU A 13 -7.60 4.57 10.70
CA LEU A 13 -6.79 4.77 11.92
C LEU A 13 -7.65 4.95 13.16
N ALA A 14 -8.74 5.72 13.06
CA ALA A 14 -9.68 5.89 14.17
C ALA A 14 -10.36 4.56 14.59
N LYS A 15 -10.67 3.68 13.63
CA LYS A 15 -11.27 2.36 13.91
C LYS A 15 -10.35 1.44 14.69
N ILE A 16 -9.04 1.55 14.51
CA ILE A 16 -8.04 0.73 15.20
C ILE A 16 -7.42 1.44 16.40
N ASP A 17 -7.94 2.63 16.76
CA ASP A 17 -7.43 3.48 17.84
C ASP A 17 -5.91 3.71 17.77
N TYR A 18 -5.44 4.14 16.59
CA TYR A 18 -4.02 4.32 16.33
C TYR A 18 -3.71 5.69 15.74
N THR A 19 -2.63 6.29 16.22
CA THR A 19 -2.03 7.51 15.66
C THR A 19 -0.69 7.17 15.04
N LEU A 20 -0.50 7.53 13.77
CA LEU A 20 0.75 7.30 13.05
C LEU A 20 1.92 7.96 13.77
N LYS A 21 3.03 7.26 13.78
CA LYS A 21 4.32 7.72 14.30
C LYS A 21 5.32 7.77 13.14
N ALA A 22 6.28 8.65 13.26
CA ALA A 22 7.38 8.73 12.32
C ALA A 22 8.03 7.35 12.13
N ARG A 23 8.25 6.98 10.87
CA ARG A 23 8.83 5.70 10.42
C ARG A 23 7.95 4.47 10.61
N ASP A 24 6.66 4.63 10.90
CA ASP A 24 5.73 3.51 10.78
C ASP A 24 5.72 2.99 9.33
N ILE A 25 5.68 1.67 9.18
CA ILE A 25 5.40 1.02 7.90
C ILE A 25 3.90 0.75 7.86
N VAL A 26 3.19 1.42 6.95
CA VAL A 26 1.73 1.35 6.88
C VAL A 26 1.30 0.30 5.87
N LEU A 27 0.63 -0.76 6.34
CA LEU A 27 0.07 -1.81 5.50
C LEU A 27 -1.43 -1.60 5.32
N ILE A 28 -1.86 -1.56 4.06
CA ILE A 28 -3.24 -1.25 3.66
C ILE A 28 -3.89 -2.55 3.20
N ARG A 29 -4.81 -3.07 4.01
CA ARG A 29 -5.62 -4.23 3.65
C ARG A 29 -6.88 -3.76 2.91
N THR A 30 -6.93 -4.01 1.61
CA THR A 30 -8.08 -3.71 0.76
C THR A 30 -9.06 -4.89 0.67
N GLY A 31 -8.61 -6.10 0.99
CA GLY A 31 -9.30 -7.35 0.76
C GLY A 31 -9.06 -7.94 -0.63
N ALA A 32 -8.23 -7.32 -1.45
CA ALA A 32 -7.95 -7.82 -2.79
C ALA A 32 -7.27 -9.20 -2.76
N SER A 33 -6.44 -9.46 -1.77
CA SER A 33 -5.79 -10.77 -1.62
C SER A 33 -6.77 -11.94 -1.39
N ASP A 34 -8.01 -11.67 -0.98
CA ASP A 34 -9.02 -12.70 -0.76
C ASP A 34 -9.49 -13.38 -2.08
N TYR A 35 -9.17 -12.78 -3.23
CA TYR A 35 -9.48 -13.26 -4.58
C TYR A 35 -8.29 -13.14 -5.54
N ASN A 36 -7.07 -13.31 -5.04
CA ASN A 36 -5.84 -13.13 -5.80
C ASN A 36 -5.59 -14.21 -6.90
N ASP A 37 -6.35 -15.29 -6.91
CA ASP A 37 -6.38 -16.34 -7.94
C ASP A 37 -7.46 -16.14 -9.00
N GLU A 38 -8.25 -15.06 -8.92
CA GLU A 38 -9.31 -14.72 -9.84
C GLU A 38 -8.91 -13.54 -10.76
N ASP A 39 -9.45 -13.50 -11.99
CA ASP A 39 -9.20 -12.41 -12.94
C ASP A 39 -9.58 -11.02 -12.39
N ARG A 40 -10.61 -10.97 -11.51
CA ARG A 40 -11.04 -9.72 -10.88
C ARG A 40 -10.00 -9.11 -9.94
N TYR A 41 -8.98 -9.86 -9.53
CA TYR A 41 -7.87 -9.30 -8.74
C TYR A 41 -7.22 -8.11 -9.45
N LEU A 42 -7.11 -8.18 -10.78
CA LEU A 42 -6.52 -7.11 -11.58
C LEU A 42 -7.49 -5.96 -11.90
N THR A 43 -8.81 -6.17 -11.72
CA THR A 43 -9.84 -5.22 -12.19
C THR A 43 -10.66 -4.58 -11.08
N ASP A 44 -10.82 -5.23 -9.94
CA ASP A 44 -11.80 -4.84 -8.93
C ASP A 44 -11.18 -4.26 -7.64
N HIS A 45 -9.84 -4.25 -7.54
CA HIS A 45 -9.15 -3.68 -6.39
C HIS A 45 -9.34 -2.15 -6.30
N VAL A 46 -9.07 -1.61 -5.12
CA VAL A 46 -8.92 -0.17 -4.89
C VAL A 46 -7.45 0.17 -4.75
N GLY A 47 -7.05 1.36 -5.21
CA GLY A 47 -5.68 1.85 -5.07
C GLY A 47 -5.61 3.10 -4.20
N MET A 48 -4.42 3.58 -3.93
CA MET A 48 -4.20 4.83 -3.21
C MET A 48 -4.35 6.04 -4.13
N SER A 49 -4.88 7.13 -3.59
CA SER A 49 -4.77 8.42 -4.26
C SER A 49 -3.37 9.02 -4.06
N ALA A 50 -2.95 9.90 -4.97
CA ALA A 50 -1.70 10.64 -4.82
C ALA A 50 -1.69 11.51 -3.54
N GLU A 51 -2.84 12.08 -3.20
CA GLU A 51 -3.01 12.91 -1.99
C GLU A 51 -2.83 12.09 -0.72
N ALA A 52 -3.45 10.89 -0.65
CA ALA A 52 -3.29 10.01 0.51
C ALA A 52 -1.85 9.48 0.62
N THR A 53 -1.18 9.24 -0.51
CA THR A 53 0.23 8.86 -0.54
C THR A 53 1.11 9.98 0.03
N ARG A 54 0.93 11.24 -0.42
CA ARG A 54 1.66 12.39 0.13
C ARG A 54 1.38 12.62 1.60
N TRP A 55 0.12 12.48 2.00
CA TRP A 55 -0.25 12.61 3.39
C TRP A 55 0.51 11.62 4.29
N LEU A 56 0.73 10.37 3.87
CA LEU A 56 1.55 9.41 4.61
C LEU A 56 3.03 9.85 4.68
N ILE A 57 3.57 10.37 3.59
CA ILE A 57 4.94 10.91 3.56
C ILE A 57 5.08 12.10 4.54
N GLU A 58 4.10 12.98 4.59
CA GLU A 58 4.04 14.10 5.55
C GLU A 58 4.01 13.64 7.02
N GLN A 59 3.51 12.42 7.28
CA GLN A 59 3.58 11.78 8.60
C GLN A 59 4.93 11.05 8.84
N ASP A 60 5.91 11.20 7.94
CA ASP A 60 7.18 10.46 7.94
C ASP A 60 7.02 8.93 7.82
N CYS A 61 5.92 8.48 7.19
CA CYS A 61 5.65 7.08 6.84
C CYS A 61 6.10 6.84 5.40
N LEU A 62 7.39 6.56 5.21
CA LEU A 62 8.02 6.49 3.89
C LEU A 62 7.96 5.11 3.23
N VAL A 63 7.53 4.09 3.96
CA VAL A 63 7.32 2.74 3.44
C VAL A 63 5.89 2.32 3.70
N THR A 64 5.22 1.87 2.66
CA THR A 64 3.84 1.41 2.75
C THR A 64 3.68 0.06 2.05
N GLY A 65 2.55 -0.59 2.21
CA GLY A 65 2.26 -1.83 1.50
C GLY A 65 0.77 -2.03 1.29
N THR A 66 0.41 -2.82 0.29
CA THR A 66 -0.98 -3.18 -0.01
C THR A 66 -1.10 -4.65 -0.42
N ASP A 67 -2.25 -5.23 -0.19
CA ASP A 67 -2.64 -6.56 -0.68
C ASP A 67 -3.21 -6.51 -2.11
N ALA A 68 -3.31 -5.33 -2.71
CA ALA A 68 -3.72 -5.15 -4.10
C ALA A 68 -2.56 -5.45 -5.08
N PRO A 69 -2.87 -5.76 -6.36
CA PRO A 69 -1.86 -6.06 -7.38
C PRO A 69 -1.03 -4.84 -7.78
N THR A 70 -1.53 -3.65 -7.49
CA THR A 70 -0.83 -2.38 -7.69
C THR A 70 -1.27 -1.37 -6.65
N TYR A 71 -0.40 -0.41 -6.37
CA TYR A 71 -0.65 0.67 -5.41
C TYR A 71 -1.64 1.72 -5.93
N ASP A 72 -1.75 1.88 -7.25
CA ASP A 72 -2.75 2.73 -7.91
C ASP A 72 -4.08 1.98 -8.15
N ALA A 73 -5.10 2.71 -8.57
CA ALA A 73 -6.37 2.13 -9.01
C ALA A 73 -6.20 1.19 -10.22
N PRO A 74 -7.17 0.32 -10.50
CA PRO A 74 -7.12 -0.55 -11.68
C PRO A 74 -6.84 0.21 -12.97
N VAL A 75 -6.11 -0.42 -13.88
CA VAL A 75 -5.66 0.19 -15.15
C VAL A 75 -6.82 0.81 -15.94
N TRP A 76 -7.97 0.12 -16.02
CA TRP A 76 -9.14 0.65 -16.72
C TRP A 76 -9.68 1.96 -16.10
N ALA A 77 -9.60 2.09 -14.77
CA ALA A 77 -10.04 3.30 -14.07
C ALA A 77 -9.07 4.46 -14.32
N MET A 78 -7.77 4.18 -14.33
CA MET A 78 -6.76 5.17 -14.70
C MET A 78 -6.94 5.69 -16.12
N PHE A 79 -7.25 4.84 -17.10
CA PHE A 79 -7.58 5.26 -18.46
C PHE A 79 -8.86 6.09 -18.52
N LYS A 80 -9.89 5.69 -17.79
CA LYS A 80 -11.17 6.42 -17.73
C LYS A 80 -10.99 7.83 -17.16
N THR A 81 -10.18 8.00 -16.13
CA THR A 81 -9.90 9.29 -15.48
C THR A 81 -8.79 10.07 -16.17
N LYS A 82 -8.08 9.48 -17.14
CA LYS A 82 -6.88 10.02 -17.79
C LYS A 82 -5.75 10.38 -16.80
N SER A 83 -5.74 9.71 -15.65
CA SER A 83 -4.72 9.88 -14.61
C SER A 83 -3.97 8.57 -14.46
N ILE A 84 -2.82 8.45 -15.13
CA ILE A 84 -2.02 7.22 -15.18
C ILE A 84 -0.98 7.22 -14.07
N TRP A 85 -1.01 6.22 -13.22
CA TRP A 85 -0.07 5.98 -12.12
C TRP A 85 0.11 7.17 -11.17
N PRO A 86 -0.99 7.80 -10.66
CA PRO A 86 -0.87 9.02 -9.86
C PRO A 86 -0.14 8.80 -8.53
N ALA A 87 -0.35 7.68 -7.83
CA ALA A 87 0.35 7.37 -6.59
C ALA A 87 1.81 6.99 -6.83
N HIS A 88 2.11 6.16 -7.86
CA HIS A 88 3.48 5.86 -8.25
C HIS A 88 4.27 7.12 -8.62
N LYS A 89 3.66 8.08 -9.30
CA LYS A 89 4.34 9.32 -9.71
C LYS A 89 4.79 10.18 -8.54
N VAL A 90 4.25 9.98 -7.34
CA VAL A 90 4.74 10.67 -6.14
C VAL A 90 6.22 10.35 -5.90
N MET A 91 6.69 9.12 -6.18
CA MET A 91 8.10 8.74 -6.06
C MET A 91 9.05 9.49 -7.00
N MET A 92 8.53 10.15 -8.02
CA MET A 92 9.37 10.97 -8.92
C MET A 92 9.84 12.26 -8.24
N SER A 93 9.16 12.72 -7.22
CA SER A 93 9.45 13.98 -6.51
C SER A 93 9.76 13.79 -5.03
N GLU A 94 9.37 12.66 -4.44
CA GLU A 94 9.43 12.43 -3.00
C GLU A 94 10.02 11.05 -2.70
N PRO A 95 10.92 10.90 -1.73
CA PRO A 95 11.50 9.61 -1.33
C PRO A 95 10.45 8.78 -0.61
N TYR A 96 9.97 7.75 -1.27
CA TYR A 96 8.91 6.88 -0.77
C TYR A 96 8.98 5.53 -1.49
N TRP A 97 8.60 4.46 -0.80
CA TRP A 97 8.57 3.10 -1.34
C TRP A 97 7.26 2.42 -0.98
N HIS A 98 6.75 1.58 -1.88
CA HIS A 98 5.60 0.75 -1.57
C HIS A 98 5.83 -0.71 -1.94
N ILE A 99 5.10 -1.59 -1.26
CA ILE A 99 5.08 -3.03 -1.44
C ILE A 99 3.70 -3.40 -1.98
N GLU A 100 3.65 -4.25 -2.97
CA GLU A 100 2.42 -4.71 -3.61
C GLU A 100 2.26 -6.22 -3.47
N ASN A 101 1.06 -6.73 -3.72
CA ASN A 101 0.75 -8.16 -3.69
C ASN A 101 1.01 -8.82 -2.32
N LEU A 102 0.80 -8.12 -1.23
CA LEU A 102 0.84 -8.70 0.10
C LEU A 102 -0.34 -9.64 0.32
N THR A 103 -0.13 -10.70 1.10
CA THR A 103 -1.20 -11.61 1.52
C THR A 103 -1.20 -11.77 3.04
N ASN A 104 -2.28 -12.37 3.57
CA ASN A 104 -2.42 -12.69 5.00
C ASN A 104 -2.35 -11.46 5.93
N LEU A 105 -2.63 -10.25 5.43
CA LEU A 105 -2.68 -9.05 6.26
C LEU A 105 -3.76 -9.14 7.35
N GLY A 106 -4.78 -9.98 7.15
CA GLY A 106 -5.83 -10.22 8.13
C GLY A 106 -5.39 -11.01 9.35
N ASP A 107 -4.26 -11.71 9.28
CA ASP A 107 -3.71 -12.52 10.38
C ASP A 107 -2.83 -11.68 11.31
N LEU A 108 -2.51 -10.46 10.92
CA LEU A 108 -1.73 -9.52 11.72
C LEU A 108 -2.64 -8.72 12.67
N PRO A 109 -2.18 -8.38 13.88
CA PRO A 109 -2.86 -7.39 14.69
C PRO A 109 -2.87 -6.04 13.95
N PRO A 110 -3.83 -5.14 14.25
CA PRO A 110 -3.95 -3.86 13.52
C PRO A 110 -2.72 -2.96 13.67
N HIS A 111 -1.92 -3.15 14.71
CA HIS A 111 -0.65 -2.45 14.96
C HIS A 111 0.20 -3.21 15.98
N GLY A 112 1.44 -2.74 16.23
CA GLY A 112 2.31 -3.28 17.29
C GLY A 112 3.18 -4.47 16.85
N PHE A 113 3.12 -4.89 15.60
CA PHE A 113 4.00 -5.91 15.04
C PHE A 113 5.22 -5.27 14.34
N LYS A 114 6.24 -6.07 14.09
CA LYS A 114 7.40 -5.68 13.27
C LYS A 114 7.25 -6.24 11.87
N LEU A 115 7.64 -5.49 10.85
CA LEU A 115 7.73 -5.98 9.48
C LEU A 115 9.19 -6.15 9.07
N SER A 116 9.53 -7.33 8.59
CA SER A 116 10.79 -7.61 7.90
C SER A 116 10.52 -7.65 6.40
N VAL A 117 11.18 -6.76 5.64
CA VAL A 117 11.02 -6.67 4.20
C VAL A 117 12.34 -6.23 3.56
N PHE A 118 13.03 -7.15 2.90
CA PHE A 118 14.32 -6.90 2.27
C PHE A 118 14.25 -7.22 0.77
N PRO A 119 14.33 -6.20 -0.11
CA PRO A 119 14.35 -6.43 -1.55
C PRO A 119 15.67 -7.03 -2.02
N ILE A 120 15.61 -7.83 -3.08
CA ILE A 120 16.80 -8.27 -3.81
C ILE A 120 17.41 -7.04 -4.47
N LYS A 121 18.73 -6.87 -4.32
CA LYS A 121 19.46 -5.73 -4.91
C LYS A 121 19.75 -5.95 -6.39
N TRP A 122 18.78 -5.68 -7.23
CA TRP A 122 18.96 -5.68 -8.69
C TRP A 122 19.42 -4.31 -9.18
N VAL A 123 20.30 -4.32 -10.17
CA VAL A 123 20.82 -3.09 -10.79
C VAL A 123 19.90 -2.68 -11.95
N GLY A 124 19.54 -1.40 -12.00
CA GLY A 124 18.79 -0.81 -13.12
C GLY A 124 17.31 -1.19 -13.15
N THR A 125 16.71 -1.58 -12.02
CA THR A 125 15.28 -1.88 -11.91
C THR A 125 14.55 -0.86 -11.05
N THR A 126 13.25 -0.70 -11.29
CA THR A 126 12.38 0.18 -10.49
C THR A 126 11.77 -0.53 -9.29
N GLY A 127 11.88 -1.86 -9.21
CA GLY A 127 11.38 -2.68 -8.13
C GLY A 127 12.09 -4.03 -8.08
N ALA A 128 11.88 -4.78 -7.00
CA ALA A 128 12.44 -6.10 -6.82
C ALA A 128 11.51 -6.97 -5.95
N PRO A 129 11.53 -8.32 -6.14
CA PRO A 129 10.81 -9.22 -5.26
C PRO A 129 11.29 -9.09 -3.81
N VAL A 130 10.34 -9.20 -2.88
CA VAL A 130 10.61 -9.22 -1.44
C VAL A 130 9.90 -10.40 -0.78
N ARG A 131 10.47 -10.90 0.31
CA ARG A 131 9.75 -11.72 1.28
C ARG A 131 9.34 -10.82 2.45
N ALA A 132 8.09 -10.40 2.45
CA ALA A 132 7.52 -9.65 3.58
C ALA A 132 7.09 -10.63 4.68
N VAL A 133 7.52 -10.37 5.93
CA VAL A 133 7.20 -11.19 7.10
C VAL A 133 6.78 -10.29 8.25
N GLY A 134 5.55 -10.46 8.73
CA GLY A 134 5.09 -9.87 9.99
C GLY A 134 5.62 -10.69 11.17
N ILE A 135 6.21 -10.02 12.16
CA ILE A 135 6.74 -10.63 13.39
C ILE A 135 5.88 -10.14 14.54
N ILE A 136 5.21 -11.08 15.20
CA ILE A 136 4.33 -10.84 16.35
C ILE A 136 5.05 -11.38 17.58
N ASP A 137 5.20 -10.57 18.60
CA ASP A 137 5.71 -11.04 19.90
C ASP A 137 4.61 -11.89 20.56
N VAL A 138 4.91 -13.14 20.87
CA VAL A 138 4.01 -14.13 21.51
C VAL A 138 4.13 -14.05 23.01
#